data_21e30a4109c7fafd8b1c3661d9aeedb8
#
_entry.id   21e30a4109c7fafd8b1c3661d9aeedb8
#
_cell.length_a   1.000
_cell.length_b   1.000
_cell.length_c   1.000
_cell.angle_alpha   90.00
_cell.angle_beta   90.00
_cell.angle_gamma   90.00
#
_symmetry.space_group_name_H-M   'P 1'
#
loop_
_entity.id
_entity.type
_entity.pdbx_description
1 polymer ?
#
loop_
_entity_poly.entity_id
_entity_poly.type
_entity_poly.pdbx_seq_one_letter_code
_entity_poly.pdbx_strand_id
1 'polypeptide(L)'
;MALEVYRWSAGSYLECQDMWRLSGIERDVYLYSTPRQFIADYKVTSSLDKKEYKEGIFGLDITVEGSAAGVSTLAYSLEDTAGKAILQNEIPVKNRGLSNFITFDEQSLPDVKRWSAEHPNLYTLILALKDDAGHITHLTGCKVGFRTSEIKD
;
A
#
# COMPACT_ATOMS: atom_id res chain seq x y z
N MET A 1 -5.45 -28.10 -1.70
CA MET A 1 -5.98 -27.31 -2.80
C MET A 1 -5.37 -27.88 -4.08
N ALA A 2 -6.16 -28.06 -5.14
CA ALA A 2 -5.69 -28.50 -6.45
C ALA A 2 -6.14 -27.49 -7.50
N LEU A 3 -5.27 -27.21 -8.47
CA LEU A 3 -5.54 -26.31 -9.59
C LEU A 3 -5.30 -27.08 -10.88
N GLU A 4 -6.25 -27.00 -11.81
CA GLU A 4 -6.14 -27.61 -13.13
C GLU A 4 -6.20 -26.51 -14.19
N VAL A 5 -5.18 -26.43 -15.02
CA VAL A 5 -5.03 -25.40 -16.05
C VAL A 5 -4.94 -26.05 -17.42
N TYR A 6 -5.89 -25.73 -18.30
CA TYR A 6 -5.93 -26.25 -19.65
C TYR A 6 -5.28 -25.31 -20.65
N ARG A 7 -4.43 -25.85 -21.53
CA ARG A 7 -3.84 -25.09 -22.62
C ARG A 7 -4.89 -24.61 -23.64
N TRP A 8 -5.91 -25.43 -23.86
CA TRP A 8 -6.96 -25.15 -24.82
C TRP A 8 -8.30 -25.12 -24.09
N SER A 9 -8.92 -23.97 -24.06
CA SER A 9 -10.26 -23.74 -23.51
C SER A 9 -11.12 -23.03 -24.55
N ALA A 10 -12.42 -22.91 -24.31
CA ALA A 10 -13.32 -22.17 -25.20
C ALA A 10 -12.83 -20.72 -25.42
N GLY A 11 -12.28 -20.06 -24.38
CA GLY A 11 -11.69 -18.72 -24.47
C GLY A 11 -10.51 -18.62 -25.42
N SER A 12 -9.75 -19.70 -25.61
CA SER A 12 -8.59 -19.71 -26.51
C SER A 12 -8.94 -19.43 -27.98
N TYR A 13 -10.18 -19.66 -28.39
CA TYR A 13 -10.68 -19.41 -29.75
C TYR A 13 -11.24 -17.98 -29.90
N LEU A 14 -11.61 -17.34 -28.81
CA LEU A 14 -12.27 -16.03 -28.80
C LEU A 14 -11.29 -14.89 -28.46
N GLU A 15 -10.29 -15.16 -27.65
CA GLU A 15 -9.45 -14.14 -27.01
C GLU A 15 -8.00 -14.08 -27.53
N CYS A 16 -7.57 -15.07 -28.30
CA CYS A 16 -6.21 -15.17 -28.81
C CYS A 16 -6.02 -14.43 -30.13
N GLN A 17 -6.15 -13.11 -30.13
CA GLN A 17 -5.79 -12.27 -31.25
C GLN A 17 -4.36 -11.72 -31.02
N ASP A 18 -3.45 -11.97 -31.96
CA ASP A 18 -2.07 -11.44 -31.94
C ASP A 18 -1.25 -11.72 -30.67
N MET A 19 -1.66 -12.70 -29.88
CA MET A 19 -1.02 -13.04 -28.62
C MET A 19 -0.40 -14.44 -28.66
N TRP A 20 0.66 -14.63 -27.94
CA TRP A 20 1.30 -15.93 -27.78
C TRP A 20 0.40 -16.84 -26.96
N ARG A 21 0.21 -18.07 -27.43
CA ARG A 21 -0.60 -19.07 -26.73
C ARG A 21 0.22 -19.78 -25.66
N LEU A 22 0.60 -19.03 -24.63
CA LEU A 22 1.24 -19.54 -23.43
C LEU A 22 0.15 -19.98 -22.45
N SER A 23 0.35 -21.12 -21.84
CA SER A 23 -0.57 -21.64 -20.82
C SER A 23 0.24 -22.09 -19.59
N GLY A 24 -0.43 -22.12 -18.47
CA GLY A 24 0.17 -22.50 -17.20
C GLY A 24 -0.06 -21.43 -16.13
N ILE A 25 0.63 -21.58 -15.03
CA ILE A 25 0.63 -20.61 -13.92
C ILE A 25 1.98 -19.91 -13.98
N GLU A 26 2.01 -18.69 -14.48
CA GLU A 26 3.25 -17.95 -14.74
C GLU A 26 3.74 -17.14 -13.54
N ARG A 27 2.92 -17.03 -12.49
CA ARG A 27 3.24 -16.28 -11.27
C ARG A 27 3.16 -17.19 -10.05
N ASP A 28 3.78 -16.74 -8.97
CA ASP A 28 3.77 -17.46 -7.70
C ASP A 28 2.35 -17.74 -7.22
N VAL A 29 2.18 -18.93 -6.66
CA VAL A 29 0.96 -19.34 -5.97
C VAL A 29 1.25 -19.46 -4.49
N TYR A 30 0.52 -18.72 -3.68
CA TYR A 30 0.70 -18.71 -2.23
C TYR A 30 -0.64 -18.77 -1.50
N LEU A 31 -0.61 -19.32 -0.31
CA LEU A 31 -1.72 -19.30 0.63
C LEU A 31 -1.39 -18.29 1.74
N TYR A 32 -2.31 -17.39 2.01
CA TYR A 32 -2.16 -16.43 3.12
C TYR A 32 -3.39 -16.47 4.03
N SER A 33 -3.19 -16.07 5.27
CA SER A 33 -4.27 -15.85 6.23
C SER A 33 -4.11 -14.47 6.88
N THR A 34 -5.22 -13.90 7.27
CA THR A 34 -5.26 -12.62 7.98
C THR A 34 -5.77 -12.82 9.40
N PRO A 35 -5.42 -11.95 10.35
CA PRO A 35 -6.09 -11.90 11.65
C PRO A 35 -7.56 -11.47 11.47
N ARG A 36 -8.34 -11.54 12.56
CA ARG A 36 -9.77 -11.16 12.55
C ARG A 36 -10.01 -9.70 12.17
N GLN A 37 -9.05 -8.82 12.46
CA GLN A 37 -9.04 -7.45 12.02
C GLN A 37 -7.71 -7.20 11.33
N PHE A 38 -7.74 -6.64 10.14
CA PHE A 38 -6.56 -6.45 9.30
C PHE A 38 -6.69 -5.23 8.39
N ILE A 39 -5.57 -4.74 7.92
CA ILE A 39 -5.50 -3.72 6.87
C ILE A 39 -5.80 -4.42 5.55
N ALA A 40 -6.98 -4.16 4.98
CA ALA A 40 -7.44 -4.81 3.76
C ALA A 40 -6.89 -4.13 2.51
N ASP A 41 -6.81 -2.80 2.54
CA ASP A 41 -6.28 -2.00 1.43
C ASP A 41 -5.72 -0.67 1.94
N TYR A 42 -4.84 -0.07 1.17
CA TYR A 42 -4.35 1.28 1.41
C TYR A 42 -3.94 1.97 0.11
N LYS A 43 -4.17 3.26 0.06
CA LYS A 43 -3.77 4.13 -1.04
C LYS A 43 -2.79 5.18 -0.53
N VAL A 44 -1.61 5.22 -1.15
CA VAL A 44 -0.60 6.23 -0.89
C VAL A 44 -0.65 7.30 -1.96
N THR A 45 -0.77 8.56 -1.56
CA THR A 45 -0.52 9.71 -2.42
C THR A 45 0.87 10.23 -2.10
N SER A 46 1.76 10.22 -3.10
CA SER A 46 3.11 10.76 -2.97
C SER A 46 3.44 11.59 -4.21
N SER A 47 3.57 12.87 -4.02
CA SER A 47 3.86 13.84 -5.08
C SER A 47 4.83 14.91 -4.59
N LEU A 48 5.13 15.87 -5.43
CA LEU A 48 5.87 17.07 -5.08
C LEU A 48 4.94 18.28 -5.14
N ASP A 49 5.25 19.31 -4.36
CA ASP A 49 4.55 20.59 -4.42
C ASP A 49 4.59 21.16 -5.85
N LYS A 50 3.49 21.81 -6.25
CA LYS A 50 3.34 22.32 -7.63
C LYS A 50 4.08 23.63 -7.91
N LYS A 51 4.64 24.27 -6.89
CA LYS A 51 5.33 25.56 -7.04
C LYS A 51 6.79 25.37 -7.42
N GLU A 52 7.52 24.68 -6.58
CA GLU A 52 8.98 24.55 -6.72
C GLU A 52 9.42 23.09 -6.90
N TYR A 53 8.51 22.13 -6.75
CA TYR A 53 8.78 20.68 -6.80
C TYR A 53 9.88 20.23 -5.84
N LYS A 54 9.95 20.86 -4.66
CA LYS A 54 10.96 20.60 -3.64
C LYS A 54 10.42 19.82 -2.45
N GLU A 55 9.21 20.17 -2.02
CA GLU A 55 8.57 19.53 -0.88
C GLU A 55 7.78 18.31 -1.32
N GLY A 56 7.90 17.22 -0.57
CA GLY A 56 7.06 16.04 -0.75
C GLY A 56 5.66 16.29 -0.20
N ILE A 57 4.65 15.87 -0.94
CA ILE A 57 3.25 15.81 -0.45
C ILE A 57 2.93 14.35 -0.22
N PHE A 58 2.59 14.01 1.01
CA PHE A 58 2.24 12.64 1.41
C PHE A 58 0.84 12.59 1.96
N GLY A 59 0.01 11.72 1.40
CA GLY A 59 -1.34 11.40 1.86
C GLY A 59 -1.54 9.89 1.95
N LEU A 60 -2.44 9.46 2.83
CA LEU A 60 -2.65 8.04 3.10
C LEU A 60 -4.11 7.76 3.44
N ASP A 61 -4.75 6.92 2.61
CA ASP A 61 -6.07 6.35 2.86
C ASP A 61 -5.90 4.87 3.20
N ILE A 62 -6.60 4.37 4.21
CA ILE A 62 -6.48 2.98 4.67
C ILE A 62 -7.87 2.40 4.91
N THR A 63 -8.08 1.17 4.45
CA THR A 63 -9.26 0.37 4.76
C THR A 63 -8.87 -0.72 5.76
N VAL A 64 -9.49 -0.70 6.92
CA VAL A 64 -9.37 -1.74 7.95
C VAL A 64 -10.65 -2.56 7.96
N GLU A 65 -10.53 -3.86 7.75
CA GLU A 65 -11.66 -4.81 7.77
C GLU A 65 -11.62 -5.71 8.99
N GLY A 66 -12.81 -6.26 9.30
CA GLY A 66 -13.00 -7.14 10.43
C GLY A 66 -13.21 -6.42 11.75
N SER A 67 -13.15 -7.16 12.85
CA SER A 67 -13.40 -6.64 14.19
C SER A 67 -12.38 -7.16 15.21
N ALA A 68 -11.98 -6.29 16.12
CA ALA A 68 -11.20 -6.64 17.31
C ALA A 68 -12.10 -6.74 18.53
N ALA A 69 -11.67 -7.49 19.54
CA ALA A 69 -12.38 -7.61 20.81
C ALA A 69 -12.28 -6.34 21.68
N GLY A 70 -11.33 -5.46 21.39
CA GLY A 70 -11.07 -4.21 22.12
C GLY A 70 -10.84 -3.03 21.16
N VAL A 71 -10.22 -1.99 21.67
CA VAL A 71 -9.79 -0.84 20.86
C VAL A 71 -8.50 -1.21 20.17
N SER A 72 -8.49 -1.15 18.86
CA SER A 72 -7.26 -1.28 18.08
C SER A 72 -6.72 0.09 17.70
N THR A 73 -5.42 0.15 17.46
CA THR A 73 -4.73 1.35 17.04
C THR A 73 -4.08 1.11 15.69
N LEU A 74 -4.32 2.01 14.75
CA LEU A 74 -3.64 2.05 13.46
C LEU A 74 -2.47 3.02 13.55
N ALA A 75 -1.28 2.53 13.27
CA ALA A 75 -0.05 3.30 13.25
C ALA A 75 0.58 3.25 11.85
N TYR A 76 1.22 4.33 11.43
CA TYR A 76 2.11 4.31 10.28
C TYR A 76 3.44 5.03 10.56
N SER A 77 4.47 4.58 9.86
CA SER A 77 5.79 5.21 9.82
C SER A 77 6.26 5.28 8.38
N LEU A 78 6.74 6.43 7.96
CA LEU A 78 7.45 6.63 6.70
C LEU A 78 8.93 6.82 7.01
N GLU A 79 9.76 5.90 6.59
CA GLU A 79 11.17 5.82 6.95
C GLU A 79 12.06 6.05 5.74
N ASP A 80 13.18 6.74 5.97
CA ASP A 80 14.24 6.88 4.97
C ASP A 80 15.06 5.59 4.80
N THR A 81 16.07 5.62 3.93
CA THR A 81 16.95 4.48 3.66
C THR A 81 17.81 4.06 4.85
N ALA A 82 17.96 4.91 5.86
CA ALA A 82 18.67 4.61 7.10
C ALA A 82 17.74 4.05 8.20
N GLY A 83 16.43 3.90 7.91
CA GLY A 83 15.42 3.46 8.87
C GLY A 83 14.99 4.55 9.84
N LYS A 84 15.31 5.82 9.55
CA LYS A 84 14.85 6.94 10.37
C LYS A 84 13.46 7.35 9.93
N ALA A 85 12.50 7.38 10.85
CA ALA A 85 11.17 7.90 10.60
C ALA A 85 11.22 9.40 10.29
N ILE A 86 10.71 9.77 9.11
CA ILE A 86 10.53 11.18 8.70
C ILE A 86 9.11 11.66 8.92
N LEU A 87 8.16 10.73 9.02
CA LEU A 87 6.78 10.97 9.37
C LEU A 87 6.23 9.76 10.09
N GLN A 88 5.48 9.98 11.15
CA GLN A 88 4.77 8.91 11.87
C GLN A 88 3.50 9.45 12.51
N ASN A 89 2.49 8.60 12.60
CA ASN A 89 1.25 8.92 13.29
C ASN A 89 0.57 7.64 13.78
N GLU A 90 -0.30 7.78 14.77
CA GLU A 90 -1.09 6.66 15.27
C GLU A 90 -2.45 7.17 15.76
N ILE A 91 -3.51 6.43 15.45
CA ILE A 91 -4.89 6.78 15.80
C ILE A 91 -5.67 5.54 16.24
N PRO A 92 -6.63 5.68 17.15
CA PRO A 92 -7.53 4.59 17.50
C PRO A 92 -8.46 4.27 16.33
N VAL A 93 -8.64 2.98 16.03
CA VAL A 93 -9.61 2.50 15.05
C VAL A 93 -10.98 2.47 15.69
N LYS A 94 -11.89 3.32 15.22
CA LYS A 94 -13.29 3.33 15.65
C LYS A 94 -14.02 2.22 14.90
N ASN A 95 -14.28 1.10 15.56
CA ASN A 95 -15.05 -0.01 14.99
C ASN A 95 -16.50 0.43 14.72
N ARG A 96 -16.77 0.86 13.49
CA ARG A 96 -18.10 1.30 13.02
C ARG A 96 -18.78 0.29 12.10
N GLY A 97 -18.37 -0.98 12.15
CA GLY A 97 -18.85 -2.05 11.29
C GLY A 97 -17.72 -2.97 10.83
N LEU A 98 -17.98 -3.76 9.80
CA LEU A 98 -17.00 -4.72 9.26
C LEU A 98 -15.89 -4.06 8.44
N SER A 99 -16.11 -2.84 7.98
CA SER A 99 -15.12 -2.07 7.19
C SER A 99 -15.04 -0.64 7.71
N ASN A 100 -13.84 -0.15 7.96
CA ASN A 100 -13.56 1.19 8.46
C ASN A 100 -12.58 1.86 7.48
N PHE A 101 -13.02 2.96 6.87
CA PHE A 101 -12.18 3.79 6.02
C PHE A 101 -11.58 4.92 6.85
N ILE A 102 -10.27 5.11 6.75
CA ILE A 102 -9.48 6.03 7.54
C ILE A 102 -8.60 6.84 6.59
N THR A 103 -8.73 8.16 6.64
CA THR A 103 -7.90 9.09 5.88
C THR A 103 -6.98 9.85 6.83
N PHE A 104 -5.71 9.89 6.51
CA PHE A 104 -4.76 10.82 7.09
C PHE A 104 -4.59 12.00 6.14
N ASP A 105 -4.77 13.21 6.68
CA ASP A 105 -4.62 14.43 5.90
C ASP A 105 -3.26 14.53 5.25
N GLU A 106 -3.22 15.16 4.07
CA GLU A 106 -1.97 15.38 3.36
C GLU A 106 -0.97 16.19 4.20
N GLN A 107 0.27 15.73 4.23
CA GLN A 107 1.38 16.35 4.93
C GLN A 107 2.41 16.85 3.94
N SER A 108 2.88 18.09 4.11
CA SER A 108 4.06 18.59 3.43
C SER A 108 5.33 18.15 4.15
N LEU A 109 6.25 17.57 3.41
CA LEU A 109 7.50 17.03 3.91
C LEU A 109 8.66 17.81 3.27
N PRO A 110 9.34 18.69 4.03
CA PRO A 110 10.52 19.38 3.53
C PRO A 110 11.66 18.38 3.27
N ASP A 111 12.53 18.73 2.35
CA ASP A 111 13.81 18.04 2.11
C ASP A 111 13.69 16.56 1.71
N VAL A 112 12.57 16.13 1.10
CA VAL A 112 12.48 14.78 0.57
C VAL A 112 13.43 14.59 -0.61
N LYS A 113 14.08 13.44 -0.67
CA LYS A 113 14.85 13.02 -1.83
C LYS A 113 13.88 12.59 -2.92
N ARG A 114 13.86 13.33 -4.02
CA ARG A 114 12.98 13.05 -5.18
C ARG A 114 13.38 11.74 -5.84
N TRP A 115 12.40 11.04 -6.36
CA TRP A 115 12.62 9.86 -7.16
C TRP A 115 12.79 10.24 -8.64
N SER A 116 13.80 9.67 -9.28
CA SER A 116 13.95 9.62 -10.73
C SER A 116 14.57 8.29 -11.14
N ALA A 117 14.61 7.99 -12.43
CA ALA A 117 15.24 6.76 -12.92
C ALA A 117 16.74 6.73 -12.62
N GLU A 118 17.41 7.90 -12.67
CA GLU A 118 18.82 8.07 -12.35
C GLU A 118 19.09 8.05 -10.84
N HIS A 119 18.13 8.53 -10.06
CA HIS A 119 18.19 8.61 -8.58
C HIS A 119 16.91 8.01 -7.97
N PRO A 120 16.80 6.67 -7.90
CA PRO A 120 15.59 5.99 -7.45
C PRO A 120 15.45 6.01 -5.91
N ASN A 121 15.38 7.21 -5.34
CA ASN A 121 15.23 7.39 -3.90
C ASN A 121 13.86 6.89 -3.45
N LEU A 122 13.85 5.91 -2.55
CA LEU A 122 12.64 5.31 -2.02
C LEU A 122 12.65 5.37 -0.49
N TYR A 123 11.48 5.64 0.05
CA TYR A 123 11.15 5.55 1.46
C TYR A 123 10.42 4.23 1.73
N THR A 124 10.37 3.80 2.97
CA THR A 124 9.62 2.62 3.38
C THR A 124 8.41 3.08 4.19
N LEU A 125 7.20 2.82 3.68
CA LEU A 125 5.99 2.98 4.46
C LEU A 125 5.72 1.68 5.21
N ILE A 126 5.53 1.77 6.52
CA ILE A 126 5.14 0.68 7.40
C ILE A 126 3.79 1.02 7.99
N LEU A 127 2.83 0.09 7.89
CA LEU A 127 1.49 0.19 8.45
C LEU A 127 1.32 -0.92 9.48
N ALA A 128 0.93 -0.58 10.69
CA ALA A 128 0.75 -1.53 11.77
C ALA A 128 -0.63 -1.37 12.44
N LEU A 129 -1.33 -2.48 12.62
CA LEU A 129 -2.46 -2.58 13.53
C LEU A 129 -1.98 -3.16 14.85
N LYS A 130 -2.37 -2.50 15.94
CA LYS A 130 -2.02 -2.91 17.30
C LYS A 130 -3.30 -3.23 18.08
N ASP A 131 -3.24 -4.18 18.98
CA ASP A 131 -4.29 -4.45 19.96
C ASP A 131 -4.28 -3.43 21.12
N ASP A 132 -5.19 -3.59 22.08
CA ASP A 132 -5.30 -2.75 23.27
C ASP A 132 -4.10 -2.86 24.24
N ALA A 133 -3.32 -3.94 24.13
CA ALA A 133 -2.07 -4.13 24.87
C ALA A 133 -0.84 -3.56 24.11
N GLY A 134 -1.04 -3.03 22.89
CA GLY A 134 0.02 -2.46 22.06
C GLY A 134 0.80 -3.50 21.22
N HIS A 135 0.38 -4.77 21.22
CA HIS A 135 1.02 -5.77 20.36
C HIS A 135 0.58 -5.60 18.90
N ILE A 136 1.53 -5.73 17.99
CA ILE A 136 1.24 -5.69 16.57
C ILE A 136 0.50 -6.96 16.16
N THR A 137 -0.72 -6.80 15.66
CA THR A 137 -1.58 -7.88 15.20
C THR A 137 -1.55 -8.05 13.68
N HIS A 138 -1.29 -6.96 12.94
CA HIS A 138 -1.11 -6.98 11.49
C HIS A 138 -0.08 -5.94 11.07
N LEU A 139 0.76 -6.31 10.12
CA LEU A 139 1.82 -5.46 9.56
C LEU A 139 1.81 -5.57 8.05
N THR A 140 1.89 -4.43 7.36
CA THR A 140 2.05 -4.36 5.91
C THR A 140 2.77 -3.07 5.53
N GLY A 141 3.09 -2.89 4.26
CA GLY A 141 3.72 -1.65 3.79
C GLY A 141 4.23 -1.74 2.37
N CYS A 142 4.84 -0.65 1.91
CA CYS A 142 5.39 -0.56 0.56
C CYS A 142 6.54 0.43 0.48
N LYS A 143 7.18 0.47 -0.69
CA LYS A 143 8.14 1.51 -1.04
C LYS A 143 7.41 2.72 -1.62
N VAL A 144 7.83 3.92 -1.22
CA VAL A 144 7.23 5.20 -1.61
C VAL A 144 8.31 6.09 -2.24
N GLY A 145 8.04 6.62 -3.43
CA GLY A 145 8.92 7.58 -4.11
C GLY A 145 8.17 8.89 -4.38
N PHE A 146 8.80 10.01 -4.09
CA PHE A 146 8.21 11.33 -4.33
C PHE A 146 8.56 11.83 -5.74
N ARG A 147 7.54 11.88 -6.59
CA ARG A 147 7.64 12.43 -7.94
C ARG A 147 6.31 13.03 -8.40
N THR A 148 6.39 13.95 -9.32
CA THR A 148 5.22 14.49 -10.05
C THR A 148 5.43 14.26 -11.54
N SER A 149 4.39 13.81 -12.22
CA SER A 149 4.34 13.72 -13.68
C SER A 149 3.11 14.50 -14.14
N GLU A 150 3.31 15.45 -15.03
CA GLU A 150 2.24 16.29 -15.57
C GLU A 150 2.50 16.60 -17.04
N ILE A 151 1.44 16.85 -17.78
CA ILE A 151 1.51 17.37 -19.14
C ILE A 151 1.37 18.90 -19.01
N LYS A 152 2.32 19.64 -19.59
CA LYS A 152 2.27 21.08 -19.71
C LYS A 152 2.05 21.43 -21.18
N ASP A 153 1.09 22.32 -21.44
CA ASP A 153 0.85 22.89 -22.74
C ASP A 153 1.94 23.89 -23.11
#